data_198ad6bae2e834d4810472cc9d63ddb3
#
_entry.id   198ad6bae2e834d4810472cc9d63ddb3
#
_cell.length_a   1.000
_cell.length_b   1.000
_cell.length_c   1.000
_cell.angle_alpha   90.00
_cell.angle_beta   90.00
_cell.angle_gamma   90.00
#
_symmetry.space_group_name_H-M   'P 1'
#
loop_
_entity.id
_entity.type
_entity.pdbx_description
1 polymer ?
#
loop_
_entity_poly.entity_id
_entity_poly.type
_entity_poly.pdbx_seq_one_letter_code
_entity_poly.pdbx_strand_id
1 'polypeptide(L)'
;MSSSRRKFLSSSLGAGVAGVALAAPAIVKAQSAQTFNWKMTSAYPKGSPFYMDGPGSATDLAKRILEMSGGRLKIQVFGAGELIPAFEGFDAVRAGTVEMNHANSYFWTGKTFAAQYFTAVPFGLNFQGMNGWFYDGGGIDLWNEVYAPFGMVAMPCGNTGVQMTGWFRKKINTVADFKGLKMSIPGLAG
;
A
#
# COMPACT_ATOMS: atom_id res chain seq x y z
N MET A 1 38.91 20.00 -67.28
CA MET A 1 38.37 19.25 -66.15
C MET A 1 37.10 19.90 -65.60
N SER A 2 35.92 19.77 -66.24
CA SER A 2 34.72 20.48 -65.86
C SER A 2 33.39 19.73 -66.18
N SER A 3 33.40 18.41 -66.31
CA SER A 3 32.17 17.70 -66.71
C SER A 3 31.61 16.76 -65.59
N SER A 4 32.28 16.64 -64.45
CA SER A 4 31.92 15.68 -63.42
C SER A 4 30.86 16.22 -62.41
N ARG A 5 30.81 17.55 -62.21
CA ARG A 5 29.87 18.15 -61.25
C ARG A 5 28.42 18.28 -61.76
N ARG A 6 28.21 18.38 -63.06
CA ARG A 6 26.87 18.45 -63.67
C ARG A 6 26.15 17.10 -63.73
N LYS A 7 26.89 16.01 -63.86
CA LYS A 7 26.28 14.66 -63.84
C LYS A 7 25.84 14.21 -62.45
N PHE A 8 26.46 14.73 -61.35
CA PHE A 8 26.10 14.43 -60.01
C PHE A 8 24.77 15.09 -59.59
N LEU A 9 24.53 16.32 -60.08
CA LEU A 9 23.32 17.07 -59.77
C LEU A 9 22.07 16.59 -60.56
N SER A 10 22.22 15.96 -61.69
CA SER A 10 21.11 15.43 -62.51
C SER A 10 20.66 14.03 -62.04
N SER A 11 21.53 13.26 -61.34
CA SER A 11 21.16 11.97 -60.77
C SER A 11 20.54 12.07 -59.37
N SER A 12 20.65 13.23 -58.70
CA SER A 12 20.03 13.43 -57.38
C SER A 12 18.58 13.93 -57.44
N LEU A 13 18.10 14.41 -58.60
CA LEU A 13 16.70 14.85 -58.76
C LEU A 13 15.72 13.70 -59.03
N GLY A 14 16.20 12.53 -59.43
CA GLY A 14 15.35 11.35 -59.70
C GLY A 14 15.05 10.48 -58.47
N ALA A 15 15.83 10.61 -57.40
CA ALA A 15 15.65 9.79 -56.18
C ALA A 15 14.86 10.49 -55.07
N GLY A 16 14.53 11.75 -55.24
CA GLY A 16 13.91 12.58 -54.21
C GLY A 16 12.37 12.51 -54.12
N VAL A 17 11.69 11.92 -55.10
CA VAL A 17 10.21 11.95 -55.14
C VAL A 17 9.57 10.64 -54.68
N ALA A 18 10.31 9.56 -54.56
CA ALA A 18 9.80 8.28 -54.09
C ALA A 18 9.83 8.10 -52.56
N GLY A 19 10.49 9.00 -51.80
CA GLY A 19 10.72 8.87 -50.35
C GLY A 19 9.75 9.66 -49.47
N VAL A 20 8.87 10.51 -50.03
CA VAL A 20 8.00 11.41 -49.23
C VAL A 20 6.59 10.82 -48.94
N ALA A 21 6.26 9.67 -49.52
CA ALA A 21 4.92 9.10 -49.42
C ALA A 21 4.70 8.14 -48.21
N LEU A 22 5.70 7.95 -47.32
CA LEU A 22 5.57 6.96 -46.20
C LEU A 22 5.75 7.52 -44.79
N ALA A 23 5.77 8.84 -44.63
CA ALA A 23 5.66 9.46 -43.31
C ALA A 23 4.20 9.84 -43.04
N ALA A 24 3.27 8.91 -43.19
CA ALA A 24 2.02 9.02 -42.48
C ALA A 24 2.33 8.94 -40.98
N PRO A 25 1.93 9.90 -40.17
CA PRO A 25 2.10 9.76 -38.73
C PRO A 25 1.43 8.46 -38.35
N ALA A 26 2.24 7.49 -37.86
CA ALA A 26 1.71 6.31 -37.23
C ALA A 26 0.91 6.83 -36.03
N ILE A 27 -0.41 6.87 -36.16
CA ILE A 27 -1.30 7.06 -35.01
C ILE A 27 -1.04 5.85 -34.13
N VAL A 28 -0.09 5.99 -33.23
CA VAL A 28 0.05 5.06 -32.11
C VAL A 28 -1.28 5.16 -31.38
N LYS A 29 -2.19 4.24 -31.67
CA LYS A 29 -3.37 4.05 -30.83
C LYS A 29 -2.81 3.86 -29.42
N ALA A 30 -2.94 4.89 -28.59
CA ALA A 30 -2.64 4.78 -27.18
C ALA A 30 -3.45 3.59 -26.70
N GLN A 31 -2.78 2.48 -26.43
CA GLN A 31 -3.39 1.28 -25.90
C GLN A 31 -4.07 1.73 -24.62
N SER A 32 -5.38 1.65 -24.55
CA SER A 32 -6.15 2.09 -23.38
C SER A 32 -5.51 1.44 -22.16
N ALA A 33 -4.92 2.25 -21.28
CA ALA A 33 -4.22 1.75 -20.10
C ALA A 33 -5.22 0.89 -19.31
N GLN A 34 -4.84 -0.33 -19.02
CA GLN A 34 -5.66 -1.26 -18.23
C GLN A 34 -6.05 -0.60 -16.91
N THR A 35 -7.34 -0.66 -16.56
CA THR A 35 -7.87 -0.11 -15.31
C THR A 35 -8.26 -1.25 -14.37
N PHE A 36 -8.10 -1.00 -13.08
CA PHE A 36 -8.41 -1.95 -12.01
C PHE A 36 -9.37 -1.32 -11.02
N ASN A 37 -10.35 -2.09 -10.58
CA ASN A 37 -11.25 -1.70 -9.51
C ASN A 37 -11.10 -2.70 -8.37
N TRP A 38 -10.54 -2.25 -7.27
CA TRP A 38 -10.28 -3.05 -6.10
C TRP A 38 -11.22 -2.70 -4.95
N LYS A 39 -11.42 -3.66 -4.07
CA LYS A 39 -12.10 -3.49 -2.78
C LYS A 39 -11.07 -3.55 -1.68
N MET A 40 -11.13 -2.59 -0.76
CA MET A 40 -10.32 -2.59 0.45
C MET A 40 -11.22 -2.58 1.67
N THR A 41 -11.07 -3.56 2.55
CA THR A 41 -11.71 -3.55 3.86
C THR A 41 -10.81 -2.87 4.88
N SER A 42 -11.41 -2.23 5.87
CA SER A 42 -10.69 -1.67 7.01
C SER A 42 -11.18 -2.30 8.31
N ALA A 43 -10.26 -2.59 9.21
CA ALA A 43 -10.61 -3.02 10.57
C ALA A 43 -11.20 -1.87 11.42
N TYR A 44 -11.18 -0.66 10.90
CA TYR A 44 -11.67 0.54 11.57
C TYR A 44 -13.03 0.96 11.02
N PRO A 45 -13.97 1.40 11.89
CA PRO A 45 -15.28 1.87 11.44
C PRO A 45 -15.17 3.20 10.71
N LYS A 46 -16.14 3.48 9.84
CA LYS A 46 -16.34 4.83 9.27
C LYS A 46 -16.42 5.86 10.39
N GLY A 47 -15.79 7.02 10.18
CA GLY A 47 -15.72 8.06 11.20
C GLY A 47 -14.54 7.95 12.15
N SER A 48 -13.77 6.86 12.12
CA SER A 48 -12.50 6.83 12.86
C SER A 48 -11.39 7.53 12.07
N PRO A 49 -10.42 8.16 12.75
CA PRO A 49 -9.28 8.82 12.08
C PRO A 49 -8.49 7.87 11.17
N PHE A 50 -8.39 6.60 11.52
CA PHE A 50 -7.69 5.61 10.69
C PHE A 50 -8.44 5.24 9.41
N TYR A 51 -9.76 5.49 9.37
CA TYR A 51 -10.55 5.24 8.18
C TYR A 51 -10.55 6.44 7.23
N MET A 52 -10.77 7.68 7.71
CA MET A 52 -11.11 8.79 6.84
C MET A 52 -10.24 10.05 6.96
N ASP A 53 -9.49 10.24 8.03
CA ASP A 53 -8.80 11.50 8.27
C ASP A 53 -7.27 11.34 8.34
N GLY A 54 -6.58 12.17 7.57
CA GLY A 54 -5.14 12.33 7.63
C GLY A 54 -4.32 11.27 6.89
N PRO A 55 -3.01 11.48 6.84
CA PRO A 55 -2.07 10.61 6.17
C PRO A 55 -2.09 9.19 6.74
N GLY A 56 -2.19 8.20 5.87
CA GLY A 56 -2.24 6.79 6.26
C GLY A 56 -3.62 6.28 6.66
N SER A 57 -4.68 7.09 6.56
CA SER A 57 -6.04 6.58 6.64
C SER A 57 -6.41 5.80 5.38
N ALA A 58 -7.37 4.88 5.52
CA ALA A 58 -7.78 4.02 4.40
C ALA A 58 -8.26 4.82 3.18
N THR A 59 -9.04 5.87 3.41
CA THR A 59 -9.57 6.72 2.32
C THR A 59 -8.51 7.61 1.69
N ASP A 60 -7.56 8.16 2.48
CA ASP A 60 -6.44 8.94 1.96
C ASP A 60 -5.51 8.07 1.10
N LEU A 61 -5.21 6.87 1.56
CA LEU A 61 -4.43 5.90 0.78
C LEU A 61 -5.09 5.59 -0.56
N ALA A 62 -6.39 5.27 -0.56
CA ALA A 62 -7.14 4.98 -1.78
C ALA A 62 -7.14 6.17 -2.76
N LYS A 63 -7.30 7.40 -2.24
CA LYS A 63 -7.24 8.64 -3.03
C LYS A 63 -5.86 8.84 -3.65
N ARG A 64 -4.78 8.70 -2.87
CA ARG A 64 -3.41 8.86 -3.37
C ARG A 64 -3.07 7.83 -4.44
N ILE A 65 -3.47 6.58 -4.25
CA ILE A 65 -3.27 5.53 -5.26
C ILE A 65 -4.01 5.86 -6.56
N LEU A 66 -5.25 6.36 -6.48
CA LEU A 66 -6.00 6.79 -7.66
C LEU A 66 -5.27 7.91 -8.41
N GLU A 67 -4.80 8.93 -7.70
CA GLU A 67 -4.06 10.06 -8.27
C GLU A 67 -2.72 9.61 -8.88
N MET A 68 -1.91 8.86 -8.14
CA MET A 68 -0.60 8.37 -8.58
C MET A 68 -0.68 7.40 -9.77
N SER A 69 -1.76 6.62 -9.85
CA SER A 69 -2.00 5.71 -10.97
C SER A 69 -2.56 6.40 -12.21
N GLY A 70 -2.82 7.72 -12.17
CA GLY A 70 -3.52 8.44 -13.23
C GLY A 70 -4.93 7.90 -13.47
N GLY A 71 -5.63 7.49 -12.41
CA GLY A 71 -6.98 6.94 -12.47
C GLY A 71 -7.06 5.46 -12.85
N ARG A 72 -5.94 4.77 -13.05
CA ARG A 72 -5.92 3.37 -13.47
C ARG A 72 -6.29 2.39 -12.35
N LEU A 73 -5.98 2.69 -11.10
CA LEU A 73 -6.34 1.87 -9.95
C LEU A 73 -7.31 2.63 -9.05
N LYS A 74 -8.57 2.18 -9.05
CA LYS A 74 -9.62 2.70 -8.18
C LYS A 74 -9.87 1.72 -7.06
N ILE A 75 -9.77 2.18 -5.81
CA ILE A 75 -10.01 1.37 -4.62
C ILE A 75 -11.28 1.85 -3.93
N GLN A 76 -12.26 0.96 -3.80
CA GLN A 76 -13.46 1.19 -3.00
C GLN A 76 -13.18 0.73 -1.56
N VAL A 77 -13.32 1.65 -0.61
CA VAL A 77 -13.03 1.40 0.80
C VAL A 77 -14.30 1.07 1.57
N PHE A 78 -14.24 0.02 2.37
CA PHE A 78 -15.32 -0.43 3.25
C PHE A 78 -14.83 -0.42 4.71
N GLY A 79 -15.60 0.22 5.58
CA GLY A 79 -15.30 0.24 7.02
C GLY A 79 -15.62 -1.09 7.71
N ALA A 80 -15.20 -1.19 8.97
CA ALA A 80 -15.45 -2.35 9.79
C ALA A 80 -16.93 -2.71 9.82
N GLY A 81 -17.26 -3.96 9.51
CA GLY A 81 -18.64 -4.49 9.52
C GLY A 81 -19.48 -4.13 8.30
N GLU A 82 -18.97 -3.39 7.30
CA GLU A 82 -19.74 -3.05 6.10
C GLU A 82 -19.79 -4.18 5.07
N LEU A 83 -18.66 -4.80 4.79
CA LEU A 83 -18.55 -5.89 3.82
C LEU A 83 -18.28 -7.23 4.50
N ILE A 84 -17.45 -7.21 5.52
CA ILE A 84 -17.06 -8.36 6.34
C ILE A 84 -16.90 -7.92 7.80
N PRO A 85 -16.90 -8.83 8.79
CA PRO A 85 -16.54 -8.52 10.16
C PRO A 85 -15.16 -7.89 10.27
N ALA A 86 -14.97 -6.97 11.24
CA ALA A 86 -13.80 -6.10 11.36
C ALA A 86 -12.44 -6.83 11.32
N PHE A 87 -12.36 -8.03 11.88
CA PHE A 87 -11.11 -8.79 12.02
C PHE A 87 -10.98 -9.97 11.06
N GLU A 88 -11.83 -10.04 10.04
CA GLU A 88 -11.76 -11.10 9.03
C GLU A 88 -11.06 -10.67 7.73
N GLY A 89 -10.51 -9.45 7.72
CA GLY A 89 -9.84 -8.92 6.53
C GLY A 89 -8.68 -9.75 6.01
N PHE A 90 -7.91 -10.38 6.89
CA PHE A 90 -6.83 -11.28 6.52
C PHE A 90 -7.32 -12.49 5.71
N ASP A 91 -8.37 -13.16 6.21
CA ASP A 91 -8.93 -14.33 5.54
C ASP A 91 -9.65 -13.95 4.25
N ALA A 92 -10.27 -12.78 4.19
CA ALA A 92 -10.93 -12.27 2.99
C ALA A 92 -9.95 -11.97 1.85
N VAL A 93 -8.78 -11.36 2.17
CA VAL A 93 -7.70 -11.15 1.18
C VAL A 93 -7.12 -12.49 0.73
N ARG A 94 -6.81 -13.37 1.68
CA ARG A 94 -6.30 -14.72 1.38
C ARG A 94 -7.23 -15.52 0.48
N ALA A 95 -8.54 -15.39 0.68
CA ALA A 95 -9.56 -16.05 -0.12
C ALA A 95 -9.83 -15.35 -1.47
N GLY A 96 -9.25 -14.16 -1.71
CA GLY A 96 -9.51 -13.37 -2.91
C GLY A 96 -10.89 -12.71 -2.96
N THR A 97 -11.58 -12.63 -1.84
CA THR A 97 -12.90 -11.96 -1.74
C THR A 97 -12.76 -10.44 -1.86
N VAL A 98 -11.66 -9.91 -1.35
CA VAL A 98 -11.22 -8.53 -1.48
C VAL A 98 -9.74 -8.50 -1.84
N GLU A 99 -9.31 -7.44 -2.50
CA GLU A 99 -7.92 -7.28 -2.94
C GLU A 99 -7.01 -6.70 -1.86
N MET A 100 -7.56 -5.94 -0.91
CA MET A 100 -6.80 -5.26 0.13
C MET A 100 -7.52 -5.28 1.47
N ASN A 101 -6.71 -5.22 2.54
CA ASN A 101 -7.18 -4.99 3.89
C ASN A 101 -6.29 -3.96 4.59
N HIS A 102 -6.91 -2.98 5.25
CA HIS A 102 -6.26 -1.95 6.03
C HIS A 102 -6.48 -2.23 7.52
N ALA A 103 -5.43 -2.70 8.19
CA ALA A 103 -5.49 -3.11 9.59
C ALA A 103 -4.09 -3.23 10.21
N ASN A 104 -4.02 -3.32 11.52
CA ASN A 104 -2.77 -3.65 12.20
C ASN A 104 -2.49 -5.15 12.13
N SER A 105 -1.25 -5.51 11.83
CA SER A 105 -0.88 -6.92 11.68
C SER A 105 -1.00 -7.73 12.97
N TYR A 106 -0.94 -7.13 14.14
CA TYR A 106 -1.12 -7.86 15.41
C TYR A 106 -2.52 -8.49 15.57
N PHE A 107 -3.52 -8.06 14.81
CA PHE A 107 -4.83 -8.74 14.79
C PHE A 107 -4.74 -10.19 14.31
N TRP A 108 -3.67 -10.54 13.63
CA TRP A 108 -3.47 -11.87 13.05
C TRP A 108 -2.50 -12.75 13.85
N THR A 109 -2.21 -12.41 15.10
CA THR A 109 -1.31 -13.19 15.98
C THR A 109 -1.72 -14.66 16.07
N GLY A 110 -3.03 -14.96 16.03
CA GLY A 110 -3.55 -16.33 15.98
C GLY A 110 -3.32 -17.06 14.63
N LYS A 111 -2.98 -16.34 13.55
CA LYS A 111 -2.68 -16.91 12.22
C LYS A 111 -1.17 -17.09 12.05
N THR A 112 -0.42 -16.08 12.42
CA THR A 112 1.03 -16.09 12.45
C THR A 112 1.53 -15.22 13.61
N PHE A 113 2.25 -15.84 14.55
CA PHE A 113 2.74 -15.14 15.73
C PHE A 113 3.68 -13.99 15.38
N ALA A 114 4.44 -14.12 14.29
CA ALA A 114 5.39 -13.11 13.83
C ALA A 114 4.72 -11.79 13.40
N ALA A 115 3.42 -11.79 13.04
CA ALA A 115 2.73 -10.59 12.55
C ALA A 115 2.78 -9.41 13.52
N GLN A 116 2.82 -9.64 14.81
CA GLN A 116 2.83 -8.59 15.82
C GLN A 116 4.15 -7.79 15.89
N TYR A 117 5.26 -8.35 15.42
CA TYR A 117 6.56 -7.66 15.42
C TYR A 117 6.61 -6.50 14.41
N PHE A 118 5.73 -6.50 13.44
CA PHE A 118 5.63 -5.43 12.43
C PHE A 118 4.73 -4.26 12.84
N THR A 119 4.31 -4.21 14.10
CA THR A 119 3.47 -3.12 14.62
C THR A 119 3.96 -2.63 15.97
N ALA A 120 3.51 -3.26 17.04
CA ALA A 120 3.69 -2.78 18.41
C ALA A 120 4.51 -3.76 19.24
N VAL A 121 5.77 -3.44 19.44
CA VAL A 121 6.67 -4.14 20.37
C VAL A 121 6.88 -3.24 21.59
N PRO A 122 6.53 -3.67 22.81
CA PRO A 122 6.79 -2.88 24.01
C PRO A 122 8.27 -2.55 24.14
N PHE A 123 8.57 -1.29 24.42
CA PHE A 123 9.94 -0.75 24.51
C PHE A 123 10.76 -0.90 23.22
N GLY A 124 10.11 -1.20 22.09
CA GLY A 124 10.75 -1.32 20.78
C GLY A 124 11.00 0.02 20.11
N LEU A 125 11.08 -0.01 18.79
CA LEU A 125 11.34 1.18 17.98
C LEU A 125 10.15 2.14 18.01
N ASN A 126 10.43 3.45 18.04
CA ASN A 126 9.43 4.47 17.75
C ASN A 126 9.10 4.47 16.24
N PHE A 127 8.14 5.33 15.80
CA PHE A 127 7.70 5.32 14.40
C PHE A 127 8.83 5.60 13.42
N GLN A 128 9.76 6.47 13.76
CA GLN A 128 10.91 6.81 12.90
C GLN A 128 11.88 5.64 12.79
N GLY A 129 12.18 4.98 13.91
CA GLY A 129 12.99 3.77 13.93
C GLY A 129 12.33 2.61 13.18
N MET A 130 10.99 2.45 13.30
CA MET A 130 10.23 1.46 12.53
C MET A 130 10.30 1.72 11.03
N ASN A 131 10.18 2.98 10.59
CA ASN A 131 10.32 3.32 9.17
C ASN A 131 11.75 3.02 8.67
N GLY A 132 12.78 3.39 9.43
CA GLY A 132 14.16 3.04 9.08
C GLY A 132 14.36 1.52 8.98
N TRP A 133 13.81 0.76 9.92
CA TRP A 133 13.87 -0.69 9.85
C TRP A 133 13.09 -1.26 8.66
N PHE A 134 11.88 -0.76 8.39
CA PHE A 134 11.08 -1.23 7.26
C PHE A 134 11.77 -0.98 5.92
N TYR A 135 12.27 0.24 5.68
CA TYR A 135 12.74 0.63 4.35
C TYR A 135 14.24 0.37 4.13
N ASP A 136 15.05 0.41 5.18
CA ASP A 136 16.51 0.29 5.08
C ASP A 136 17.07 -0.92 5.84
N GLY A 137 16.34 -1.44 6.84
CA GLY A 137 16.77 -2.53 7.71
C GLY A 137 16.22 -3.91 7.36
N GLY A 138 15.54 -4.06 6.22
CA GLY A 138 15.00 -5.35 5.76
C GLY A 138 13.66 -5.74 6.39
N GLY A 139 13.02 -4.84 7.14
CA GLY A 139 11.76 -5.15 7.84
C GLY A 139 10.59 -5.48 6.91
N ILE A 140 10.49 -4.82 5.74
CA ILE A 140 9.46 -5.13 4.72
C ILE A 140 9.70 -6.52 4.12
N ASP A 141 10.94 -6.89 3.84
CA ASP A 141 11.28 -8.19 3.27
C ASP A 141 10.91 -9.32 4.24
N LEU A 142 11.27 -9.17 5.53
CA LEU A 142 10.87 -10.10 6.58
C LEU A 142 9.35 -10.19 6.75
N TRP A 143 8.65 -9.06 6.66
CA TRP A 143 7.19 -9.05 6.75
C TRP A 143 6.56 -9.81 5.58
N ASN A 144 7.08 -9.60 4.38
CA ASN A 144 6.61 -10.29 3.20
C ASN A 144 6.97 -11.78 3.21
N GLU A 145 8.12 -12.18 3.76
CA GLU A 145 8.47 -13.58 4.00
C GLU A 145 7.44 -14.26 4.91
N VAL A 146 7.04 -13.60 6.01
CA VAL A 146 6.00 -14.11 6.93
C VAL A 146 4.63 -14.22 6.25
N TYR A 147 4.31 -13.34 5.29
CA TYR A 147 2.99 -13.32 4.64
C TYR A 147 2.94 -14.12 3.33
N ALA A 148 4.09 -14.46 2.73
CA ALA A 148 4.17 -15.24 1.50
C ALA A 148 3.42 -16.59 1.56
N PRO A 149 3.48 -17.39 2.66
CA PRO A 149 2.74 -18.64 2.77
C PRO A 149 1.21 -18.49 2.67
N PHE A 150 0.71 -17.27 2.89
CA PHE A 150 -0.71 -16.94 2.78
C PHE A 150 -1.08 -16.32 1.43
N GLY A 151 -0.11 -16.16 0.52
CA GLY A 151 -0.32 -15.52 -0.79
C GLY A 151 -0.54 -14.02 -0.72
N MET A 152 -0.02 -13.36 0.31
CA MET A 152 -0.23 -11.93 0.56
C MET A 152 1.07 -11.14 0.57
N VAL A 153 0.96 -9.86 0.28
CA VAL A 153 2.01 -8.86 0.37
C VAL A 153 1.62 -7.84 1.45
N ALA A 154 2.54 -7.54 2.34
CA ALA A 154 2.35 -6.55 3.39
C ALA A 154 3.14 -5.26 3.09
N MET A 155 2.53 -4.12 3.42
CA MET A 155 3.14 -2.80 3.29
C MET A 155 2.73 -1.92 4.48
N PRO A 156 3.63 -1.09 5.02
CA PRO A 156 3.27 -0.09 6.00
C PRO A 156 2.41 1.00 5.34
N CYS A 157 1.36 1.44 6.04
CA CYS A 157 0.46 2.48 5.55
C CYS A 157 0.53 3.74 6.42
N GLY A 158 0.45 3.59 7.73
CA GLY A 158 0.43 4.71 8.66
C GLY A 158 0.93 4.31 10.04
N ASN A 159 1.03 5.29 10.91
CA ASN A 159 1.49 5.10 12.28
C ASN A 159 0.65 5.95 13.24
N THR A 160 0.37 5.43 14.43
CA THR A 160 -0.41 6.11 15.47
C THR A 160 0.43 6.99 16.39
N GLY A 161 1.74 7.00 16.20
CA GLY A 161 2.68 7.67 17.08
C GLY A 161 2.83 6.96 18.43
N VAL A 162 3.35 7.68 19.42
CA VAL A 162 3.51 7.18 20.78
C VAL A 162 2.14 7.06 21.44
N GLN A 163 1.86 5.90 21.99
CA GLN A 163 0.59 5.63 22.69
C GLN A 163 0.79 5.72 24.21
N MET A 164 -0.21 6.30 24.90
CA MET A 164 -0.30 6.22 26.34
C MET A 164 -0.68 4.79 26.75
N THR A 165 -0.22 4.38 27.93
CA THR A 165 -0.52 3.04 28.48
C THR A 165 -2.02 2.76 28.56
N GLY A 166 -2.84 3.76 28.94
CA GLY A 166 -4.29 3.62 28.96
C GLY A 166 -5.01 4.66 29.80
N TRP A 167 -6.33 4.56 29.78
CA TRP A 167 -7.25 5.34 30.58
C TRP A 167 -7.85 4.46 31.64
N PHE A 168 -7.66 4.81 32.91
CA PHE A 168 -8.06 3.98 34.06
C PHE A 168 -9.11 4.70 34.91
N ARG A 169 -10.05 3.91 35.46
CA ARG A 169 -11.05 4.42 36.41
C ARG A 169 -10.46 4.66 37.82
N LYS A 170 -9.29 4.10 38.08
CA LYS A 170 -8.55 4.24 39.34
C LYS A 170 -7.12 4.67 39.05
N LYS A 171 -6.48 5.29 40.02
CA LYS A 171 -5.07 5.64 39.93
C LYS A 171 -4.22 4.36 39.96
N ILE A 172 -3.27 4.27 39.05
CA ILE A 172 -2.27 3.20 38.94
C ILE A 172 -0.95 3.78 39.41
N ASN A 173 -0.40 3.30 40.52
CA ASN A 173 0.85 3.77 41.10
C ASN A 173 1.96 2.72 41.01
N THR A 174 1.60 1.45 41.00
CA THR A 174 2.54 0.32 41.04
C THR A 174 2.14 -0.74 40.04
N VAL A 175 3.06 -1.64 39.69
CA VAL A 175 2.78 -2.80 38.85
C VAL A 175 1.70 -3.71 39.46
N ALA A 176 1.66 -3.80 40.79
CA ALA A 176 0.65 -4.61 41.49
C ALA A 176 -0.79 -4.12 41.25
N ASP A 177 -1.01 -2.84 40.93
CA ASP A 177 -2.31 -2.25 40.64
C ASP A 177 -2.93 -2.79 39.34
N PHE A 178 -2.14 -3.37 38.44
CA PHE A 178 -2.62 -4.02 37.23
C PHE A 178 -3.24 -5.40 37.49
N LYS A 179 -2.97 -6.02 38.62
CA LYS A 179 -3.50 -7.34 38.92
C LYS A 179 -5.04 -7.35 38.91
N GLY A 180 -5.61 -8.21 38.07
CA GLY A 180 -7.05 -8.34 37.88
C GLY A 180 -7.70 -7.22 37.06
N LEU A 181 -6.93 -6.31 36.51
CA LEU A 181 -7.42 -5.26 35.63
C LEU A 181 -7.69 -5.86 34.24
N LYS A 182 -8.94 -5.68 33.75
CA LYS A 182 -9.26 -6.01 32.35
C LYS A 182 -8.85 -4.83 31.46
N MET A 183 -7.90 -5.06 30.62
CA MET A 183 -7.30 -4.03 29.77
C MET A 183 -7.12 -4.57 28.35
N SER A 184 -7.30 -3.72 27.34
CA SER A 184 -6.97 -4.03 25.96
C SER A 184 -5.61 -3.40 25.64
N ILE A 185 -4.66 -4.22 25.27
CA ILE A 185 -3.30 -3.78 24.89
C ILE A 185 -2.96 -4.41 23.54
N PRO A 186 -2.36 -3.64 22.60
CA PRO A 186 -1.97 -4.16 21.29
C PRO A 186 -0.79 -5.14 21.36
N GLY A 187 -0.87 -6.20 20.57
CA GLY A 187 0.26 -7.06 20.24
C GLY A 187 0.85 -7.79 21.46
N LEU A 188 2.20 -7.78 21.54
CA LEU A 188 2.98 -8.56 22.54
C LEU A 188 2.74 -8.19 24.02
N ALA A 189 2.13 -7.03 24.29
CA ALA A 189 1.84 -6.60 25.65
C ALA A 189 0.46 -7.04 26.16
N GLY A 190 -0.40 -7.60 25.29
CA GLY A 190 -1.79 -7.97 25.57
C GLY A 190 -2.02 -9.41 26.01
#